data_a46e0f88d6b1c21cfb572dbb36377097
#
_entry.id   a46e0f88d6b1c21cfb572dbb36377097
#
_cell.length_a   1.000
_cell.length_b   1.000
_cell.length_c   1.000
_cell.angle_alpha   90.00
_cell.angle_beta   90.00
_cell.angle_gamma   90.00
#
_symmetry.space_group_name_H-M   'P 1'
#
loop_
_entity.id
_entity.type
_entity.pdbx_description
1 polymer ?
#
loop_
_entity_poly.entity_id
_entity_poly.type
_entity_poly.pdbx_seq_one_letter_code
_entity_poly.pdbx_strand_id
1 'polypeptide(L)'
;TTAGFGAFDADALRAEGVRVFAGQTAAADLEPEYIAVSPDGTRAMVTLQEANAVGLLDIATGSFTDIVALGTKDFSSLLADFSDRDGSGGTLAINLETGNPVFGLYMPDAIDSYVSGGSTYYVIANEGDDRNDFLTPDEVVRLNSTGYVLDLTVFPDAATLKLDSELGRLNVVNQAGLRGDTDGDGDIDRILTLGGRSFSILDGTGAIVFDSADIIERIVATIVPVAVFDDRSDNKGPEPEGIEIAEIGGRTYALVGLERSHMTLAFDVTDPTDVTYAGLAQRPGDLNPEGGLFIGAADSPTGRPLYVATNEASNNISVFEVRQAPAFTLQILHASDFEAGIEATQRAKNFAAIVD
;
A
#
# COMPACT_ATOMS: atom_id res chain seq x y z
N THR A 1 0.67 -11.36 30.91
CA THR A 1 -0.31 -12.08 30.09
C THR A 1 0.23 -12.14 28.67
N THR A 2 0.05 -13.28 28.00
CA THR A 2 0.42 -13.46 26.59
C THR A 2 -0.86 -13.70 25.81
N ALA A 3 -1.13 -12.91 24.78
CA ALA A 3 -2.18 -13.17 23.80
C ALA A 3 -1.64 -14.11 22.70
N GLY A 4 -2.47 -14.98 22.17
CA GLY A 4 -2.08 -15.89 21.10
C GLY A 4 -3.29 -16.41 20.34
N PHE A 5 -3.04 -17.08 19.22
CA PHE A 5 -4.08 -17.48 18.26
C PHE A 5 -4.61 -18.91 18.46
N GLY A 6 -4.18 -19.61 19.53
CA GLY A 6 -4.56 -21.01 19.75
C GLY A 6 -6.04 -21.29 19.99
N ALA A 7 -6.88 -20.26 20.19
CA ALA A 7 -8.33 -20.39 20.31
C ALA A 7 -9.06 -20.39 18.95
N PHE A 8 -8.37 -20.00 17.86
CA PHE A 8 -8.97 -19.89 16.52
C PHE A 8 -8.81 -21.19 15.74
N ASP A 9 -9.89 -21.62 15.10
CA ASP A 9 -9.88 -22.76 14.20
C ASP A 9 -9.36 -22.36 12.82
N ALA A 10 -8.29 -23.01 12.36
CA ALA A 10 -7.64 -22.67 11.09
C ALA A 10 -8.51 -22.91 9.85
N ASP A 11 -9.40 -23.93 9.89
CA ASP A 11 -10.30 -24.20 8.77
C ASP A 11 -11.44 -23.16 8.71
N ALA A 12 -11.94 -22.71 9.87
CA ALA A 12 -12.88 -21.60 9.93
C ALA A 12 -12.25 -20.30 9.38
N LEU A 13 -11.03 -19.96 9.80
CA LEU A 13 -10.32 -18.79 9.31
C LEU A 13 -10.10 -18.84 7.78
N ARG A 14 -9.72 -20.01 7.23
CA ARG A 14 -9.60 -20.18 5.76
C ARG A 14 -10.94 -19.96 5.06
N ALA A 15 -12.04 -20.46 5.63
CA ALA A 15 -13.38 -20.26 5.06
C ALA A 15 -13.81 -18.78 5.07
N GLU A 16 -13.28 -17.98 5.99
CA GLU A 16 -13.48 -16.54 6.09
C GLU A 16 -12.51 -15.73 5.23
N GLY A 17 -11.54 -16.37 4.57
CA GLY A 17 -10.59 -15.74 3.65
C GLY A 17 -9.24 -15.34 4.27
N VAL A 18 -8.99 -15.71 5.54
CA VAL A 18 -7.66 -15.56 6.15
C VAL A 18 -6.71 -16.59 5.54
N ARG A 19 -5.52 -16.14 5.14
CA ARG A 19 -4.51 -17.04 4.56
C ARG A 19 -3.83 -17.82 5.67
N VAL A 20 -4.24 -19.06 5.86
CA VAL A 20 -3.59 -20.03 6.73
C VAL A 20 -3.21 -21.24 5.87
N PHE A 21 -1.94 -21.60 5.86
CA PHE A 21 -1.44 -22.69 5.01
C PHE A 21 -2.05 -24.04 5.37
N ALA A 22 -2.23 -24.88 4.36
CA ALA A 22 -2.83 -26.20 4.54
C ALA A 22 -2.05 -27.04 5.56
N GLY A 23 -2.78 -27.56 6.54
CA GLY A 23 -2.19 -28.38 7.62
C GLY A 23 -1.55 -27.61 8.76
N GLN A 24 -1.51 -26.26 8.68
CA GLN A 24 -1.07 -25.41 9.78
C GLN A 24 -2.21 -25.07 10.74
N THR A 25 -1.87 -24.75 11.97
CA THR A 25 -2.80 -24.19 12.97
C THR A 25 -2.70 -22.67 12.96
N ALA A 26 -3.74 -21.97 13.41
CA ALA A 26 -3.70 -20.51 13.56
C ALA A 26 -2.52 -20.04 14.43
N ALA A 27 -2.22 -20.76 15.50
CA ALA A 27 -1.12 -20.41 16.40
C ALA A 27 0.29 -20.58 15.80
N ALA A 28 0.42 -21.37 14.74
CA ALA A 28 1.70 -21.65 14.09
C ALA A 28 1.93 -20.84 12.80
N ASP A 29 0.85 -20.29 12.23
CA ASP A 29 0.86 -19.70 10.90
C ASP A 29 0.47 -18.20 10.86
N LEU A 30 -0.23 -17.71 11.90
CA LEU A 30 -0.50 -16.28 12.01
C LEU A 30 0.70 -15.60 12.66
N GLU A 31 1.39 -14.78 11.89
CA GLU A 31 2.59 -14.05 12.29
C GLU A 31 2.21 -12.59 12.57
N PRO A 32 2.25 -12.13 13.86
CA PRO A 32 1.97 -10.73 14.18
C PRO A 32 3.18 -9.86 13.89
N GLU A 33 2.97 -8.78 13.11
CA GLU A 33 4.01 -7.83 12.72
C GLU A 33 3.95 -6.54 13.57
N TYR A 34 3.01 -5.68 13.28
CA TYR A 34 2.84 -4.40 13.96
C TYR A 34 1.56 -4.36 14.80
N ILE A 35 1.53 -3.45 15.76
CA ILE A 35 0.39 -3.23 16.64
C ILE A 35 0.09 -1.75 16.82
N ALA A 36 -1.17 -1.35 16.64
CA ALA A 36 -1.65 -0.03 17.02
C ALA A 36 -2.67 -0.13 18.16
N VAL A 37 -2.47 0.66 19.19
CA VAL A 37 -3.40 0.75 20.34
C VAL A 37 -4.39 1.87 20.06
N SER A 38 -5.70 1.60 20.27
CA SER A 38 -6.72 2.64 20.19
C SER A 38 -6.40 3.82 21.13
N PRO A 39 -6.64 5.07 20.73
CA PRO A 39 -6.30 6.23 21.57
C PRO A 39 -6.94 6.24 22.97
N ASP A 40 -8.03 5.51 23.18
CA ASP A 40 -8.64 5.31 24.50
C ASP A 40 -7.98 4.20 25.34
N GLY A 41 -7.02 3.47 24.76
CA GLY A 41 -6.26 2.41 25.43
C GLY A 41 -7.04 1.11 25.69
N THR A 42 -8.24 0.93 25.11
CA THR A 42 -9.08 -0.23 25.41
C THR A 42 -8.88 -1.41 24.48
N ARG A 43 -8.47 -1.14 23.23
CA ARG A 43 -8.28 -2.12 22.17
C ARG A 43 -6.94 -1.92 21.46
N ALA A 44 -6.49 -2.96 20.77
CA ALA A 44 -5.43 -2.86 19.81
C ALA A 44 -5.80 -3.63 18.53
N MET A 45 -5.26 -3.20 17.41
CA MET A 45 -5.32 -3.94 16.16
C MET A 45 -3.90 -4.34 15.78
N VAL A 46 -3.74 -5.57 15.34
CA VAL A 46 -2.45 -6.20 15.03
C VAL A 46 -2.48 -6.62 13.58
N THR A 47 -1.47 -6.24 12.80
CA THR A 47 -1.29 -6.72 11.44
C THR A 47 -0.81 -8.16 11.45
N LEU A 48 -1.35 -8.94 10.51
CA LEU A 48 -1.02 -10.34 10.25
C LEU A 48 -0.73 -10.41 8.75
N GLN A 49 0.48 -9.96 8.37
CA GLN A 49 0.80 -9.61 6.99
C GLN A 49 0.59 -10.79 6.03
N GLU A 50 1.30 -11.89 6.23
CA GLU A 50 1.23 -13.04 5.33
C GLU A 50 -0.13 -13.75 5.40
N ALA A 51 -0.84 -13.56 6.52
CA ALA A 51 -2.22 -14.05 6.64
C ALA A 51 -3.24 -13.16 5.92
N ASN A 52 -2.83 -11.99 5.40
CA ASN A 52 -3.69 -10.99 4.76
C ASN A 52 -4.89 -10.63 5.65
N ALA A 53 -4.62 -10.36 6.92
CA ALA A 53 -5.63 -10.17 7.95
C ALA A 53 -5.19 -9.15 9.01
N VAL A 54 -6.13 -8.76 9.87
CA VAL A 54 -5.84 -8.04 11.12
C VAL A 54 -6.45 -8.76 12.31
N GLY A 55 -5.74 -8.76 13.44
CA GLY A 55 -6.21 -9.30 14.71
C GLY A 55 -6.76 -8.20 15.61
N LEU A 56 -7.98 -8.39 16.16
CA LEU A 56 -8.61 -7.47 17.12
C LEU A 56 -8.32 -7.95 18.56
N LEU A 57 -7.59 -7.14 19.32
CA LEU A 57 -7.17 -7.46 20.68
C LEU A 57 -7.92 -6.60 21.69
N ASP A 58 -8.55 -7.24 22.67
CA ASP A 58 -9.05 -6.59 23.87
C ASP A 58 -7.94 -6.50 24.92
N ILE A 59 -7.52 -5.27 25.26
CA ILE A 59 -6.38 -5.02 26.15
C ILE A 59 -6.69 -5.44 27.60
N ALA A 60 -7.93 -5.28 28.06
CA ALA A 60 -8.31 -5.59 29.44
C ALA A 60 -8.24 -7.09 29.72
N THR A 61 -8.66 -7.91 28.76
CA THR A 61 -8.59 -9.38 28.87
C THR A 61 -7.24 -9.95 28.38
N GLY A 62 -6.49 -9.20 27.56
CA GLY A 62 -5.27 -9.65 26.91
C GLY A 62 -5.54 -10.80 25.94
N SER A 63 -6.64 -10.75 25.20
CA SER A 63 -7.06 -11.81 24.29
C SER A 63 -7.51 -11.25 22.96
N PHE A 64 -7.17 -11.95 21.87
CA PHE A 64 -7.77 -11.67 20.56
C PHE A 64 -9.25 -12.03 20.59
N THR A 65 -10.08 -11.11 20.11
CA THR A 65 -11.54 -11.28 20.03
C THR A 65 -11.97 -11.71 18.64
N ASP A 66 -11.17 -11.37 17.61
CA ASP A 66 -11.45 -11.69 16.22
C ASP A 66 -10.20 -11.65 15.37
N ILE A 67 -10.22 -12.32 14.20
CA ILE A 67 -9.24 -12.23 13.10
C ILE A 67 -10.02 -11.90 11.84
N VAL A 68 -9.76 -10.75 11.25
CA VAL A 68 -10.53 -10.21 10.13
C VAL A 68 -9.71 -10.28 8.86
N ALA A 69 -10.18 -11.05 7.87
CA ALA A 69 -9.57 -11.13 6.54
C ALA A 69 -9.77 -9.81 5.78
N LEU A 70 -8.75 -9.33 5.08
CA LEU A 70 -8.81 -8.07 4.33
C LEU A 70 -9.33 -8.26 2.88
N GLY A 71 -9.36 -9.50 2.39
CA GLY A 71 -9.82 -9.78 1.04
C GLY A 71 -8.80 -9.41 -0.04
N THR A 72 -9.28 -8.96 -1.21
CA THR A 72 -8.43 -8.65 -2.36
C THR A 72 -8.85 -7.35 -3.02
N LYS A 73 -7.86 -6.63 -3.55
CA LYS A 73 -8.02 -5.42 -4.34
C LYS A 73 -8.05 -5.78 -5.83
N ASP A 74 -9.08 -5.34 -6.53
CA ASP A 74 -9.24 -5.54 -7.98
C ASP A 74 -8.55 -4.41 -8.75
N PHE A 75 -7.54 -4.75 -9.56
CA PHE A 75 -6.80 -3.79 -10.37
C PHE A 75 -7.39 -3.57 -11.77
N SER A 76 -8.47 -4.24 -12.14
CA SER A 76 -9.03 -4.14 -13.50
C SER A 76 -9.44 -2.72 -13.90
N SER A 77 -9.83 -1.87 -12.96
CA SER A 77 -10.22 -0.49 -13.18
C SER A 77 -9.21 0.54 -12.68
N LEU A 78 -8.12 0.11 -12.07
CA LEU A 78 -7.09 0.96 -11.50
C LEU A 78 -5.89 1.08 -12.46
N LEU A 79 -5.22 2.22 -12.42
CA LEU A 79 -3.97 2.43 -13.13
C LEU A 79 -2.84 1.75 -12.34
N ALA A 80 -2.22 0.74 -12.92
CA ALA A 80 -1.09 0.05 -12.34
C ALA A 80 -0.12 -0.43 -13.43
N ASP A 81 1.15 -0.53 -13.07
CA ASP A 81 2.19 -1.09 -13.91
C ASP A 81 2.63 -2.45 -13.35
N PHE A 82 2.51 -3.50 -14.15
CA PHE A 82 2.82 -4.87 -13.74
C PHE A 82 3.94 -5.52 -14.55
N SER A 83 4.65 -4.75 -15.39
CA SER A 83 5.71 -5.28 -16.23
C SER A 83 6.96 -4.42 -16.22
N ASP A 84 8.09 -5.05 -15.91
CA ASP A 84 9.43 -4.44 -16.04
C ASP A 84 10.03 -4.64 -17.45
N ARG A 85 9.22 -4.99 -18.46
CA ARG A 85 9.67 -5.33 -19.84
C ARG A 85 8.76 -4.80 -20.94
N ASP A 86 7.88 -3.88 -20.63
CA ASP A 86 6.89 -3.32 -21.57
C ASP A 86 7.42 -2.13 -22.41
N GLY A 87 8.60 -1.63 -22.09
CA GLY A 87 9.28 -0.64 -22.91
C GLY A 87 9.79 -1.22 -24.23
N SER A 88 10.11 -0.33 -25.17
CA SER A 88 10.57 -0.71 -26.51
C SER A 88 11.78 -1.67 -26.47
N GLY A 89 11.60 -2.87 -27.02
CA GLY A 89 12.62 -3.91 -27.01
C GLY A 89 12.80 -4.63 -25.67
N GLY A 90 11.82 -4.58 -24.78
CA GLY A 90 11.83 -5.22 -23.47
C GLY A 90 12.66 -4.45 -22.42
N THR A 91 12.72 -3.13 -22.54
CA THR A 91 13.35 -2.24 -21.58
C THR A 91 12.36 -1.79 -20.53
N LEU A 92 12.84 -1.17 -19.45
CA LEU A 92 12.01 -0.52 -18.45
C LEU A 92 11.21 0.65 -19.07
N ALA A 93 9.95 0.78 -18.66
CA ALA A 93 9.09 1.92 -18.96
C ALA A 93 8.11 2.17 -17.80
N ILE A 94 7.63 3.39 -17.63
CA ILE A 94 6.49 3.65 -16.74
C ILE A 94 5.24 3.57 -17.60
N ASN A 95 4.46 2.51 -17.43
CA ASN A 95 3.28 2.23 -18.26
C ASN A 95 2.06 1.91 -17.40
N LEU A 96 1.48 2.95 -16.80
CA LEU A 96 0.27 2.79 -15.99
C LEU A 96 -0.95 2.51 -16.88
N GLU A 97 -1.48 1.29 -16.80
CA GLU A 97 -2.63 0.84 -17.59
C GLU A 97 -3.78 0.36 -16.70
N THR A 98 -4.99 0.46 -17.21
CA THR A 98 -6.19 -0.21 -16.67
C THR A 98 -6.47 -1.48 -17.44
N GLY A 99 -7.34 -2.35 -16.91
CA GLY A 99 -7.72 -3.60 -17.58
C GLY A 99 -6.89 -4.80 -17.16
N ASN A 100 -5.95 -4.62 -16.23
CA ASN A 100 -5.16 -5.73 -15.69
C ASN A 100 -6.04 -6.69 -14.88
N PRO A 101 -6.19 -7.97 -15.27
CA PRO A 101 -7.03 -8.93 -14.56
C PRO A 101 -6.32 -9.50 -13.31
N VAL A 102 -5.78 -8.60 -12.50
CA VAL A 102 -4.95 -8.91 -11.33
C VAL A 102 -5.68 -8.52 -10.05
N PHE A 103 -5.57 -9.36 -9.03
CA PHE A 103 -6.08 -9.10 -7.69
C PHE A 103 -4.92 -9.09 -6.70
N GLY A 104 -4.71 -7.95 -6.02
CA GLY A 104 -3.71 -7.82 -4.97
C GLY A 104 -4.26 -8.25 -3.61
N LEU A 105 -3.53 -9.07 -2.89
CA LEU A 105 -3.74 -9.29 -1.46
C LEU A 105 -3.25 -8.03 -0.73
N TYR A 106 -4.00 -7.50 0.24
CA TYR A 106 -3.58 -6.29 0.94
C TYR A 106 -2.28 -6.49 1.71
N MET A 107 -2.21 -7.51 2.54
CA MET A 107 -1.03 -7.96 3.31
C MET A 107 -0.34 -6.79 4.03
N PRO A 108 -0.99 -6.27 5.09
CA PRO A 108 -0.54 -5.07 5.77
C PRO A 108 0.71 -5.32 6.59
N ASP A 109 1.73 -4.48 6.43
CA ASP A 109 2.88 -4.43 7.33
C ASP A 109 2.58 -3.47 8.50
N ALA A 110 2.93 -2.19 8.40
CA ALA A 110 2.73 -1.24 9.49
C ALA A 110 1.27 -0.83 9.69
N ILE A 111 0.98 -0.41 10.93
CA ILE A 111 -0.33 0.10 11.35
C ILE A 111 -0.18 1.21 12.38
N ASP A 112 -1.02 2.24 12.30
CA ASP A 112 -1.18 3.25 13.35
C ASP A 112 -2.67 3.61 13.51
N SER A 113 -3.03 4.37 14.55
CA SER A 113 -4.41 4.65 14.92
C SER A 113 -4.68 6.11 15.23
N TYR A 114 -5.89 6.57 14.96
CA TYR A 114 -6.34 7.92 15.29
C TYR A 114 -7.84 7.97 15.57
N VAL A 115 -8.31 9.13 16.05
CA VAL A 115 -9.75 9.38 16.25
C VAL A 115 -10.25 10.42 15.26
N SER A 116 -11.34 10.10 14.56
CA SER A 116 -12.09 11.06 13.76
C SER A 116 -13.59 10.95 14.05
N GLY A 117 -14.27 12.06 14.22
CA GLY A 117 -15.71 12.09 14.52
C GLY A 117 -16.13 11.32 15.78
N GLY A 118 -15.20 11.06 16.70
CA GLY A 118 -15.43 10.26 17.93
C GLY A 118 -15.33 8.74 17.74
N SER A 119 -14.92 8.28 16.56
CA SER A 119 -14.65 6.87 16.26
C SER A 119 -13.14 6.64 16.08
N THR A 120 -12.65 5.48 16.49
CA THR A 120 -11.27 5.06 16.24
C THR A 120 -11.16 4.46 14.86
N TYR A 121 -10.12 4.87 14.14
CA TYR A 121 -9.70 4.34 12.84
C TYR A 121 -8.25 3.87 12.92
N TYR A 122 -7.92 2.93 12.04
CA TYR A 122 -6.57 2.38 11.91
C TYR A 122 -6.11 2.54 10.47
N VAL A 123 -4.87 2.95 10.28
CA VAL A 123 -4.26 3.11 8.95
C VAL A 123 -3.24 2.00 8.78
N ILE A 124 -3.29 1.28 7.68
CA ILE A 124 -2.39 0.18 7.35
C ILE A 124 -1.64 0.45 6.04
N ALA A 125 -0.38 0.04 5.99
CA ALA A 125 0.42 0.02 4.76
C ALA A 125 0.29 -1.37 4.11
N ASN A 126 -0.15 -1.42 2.85
CA ASN A 126 -0.43 -2.68 2.14
C ASN A 126 0.78 -3.07 1.28
N GLU A 127 1.86 -3.46 1.92
CA GLU A 127 3.14 -3.77 1.29
C GLU A 127 3.11 -5.11 0.56
N GLY A 128 2.76 -6.17 1.28
CA GLY A 128 2.84 -7.55 0.84
C GLY A 128 4.21 -8.18 1.06
N ASP A 129 4.22 -9.38 1.60
CA ASP A 129 5.45 -10.17 1.70
C ASP A 129 5.23 -11.65 1.42
N ASP A 130 6.30 -12.38 1.11
CA ASP A 130 6.28 -13.82 0.84
C ASP A 130 7.20 -14.59 1.80
N ARG A 131 6.92 -15.87 1.96
CA ARG A 131 7.66 -16.78 2.84
C ARG A 131 8.67 -17.65 2.09
N ASN A 132 9.17 -17.20 0.94
CA ASN A 132 10.06 -18.00 0.09
C ASN A 132 11.37 -18.41 0.78
N ASP A 133 11.84 -17.63 1.75
CA ASP A 133 13.09 -17.90 2.48
C ASP A 133 13.05 -19.22 3.26
N PHE A 134 11.87 -19.72 3.61
CA PHE A 134 11.71 -20.92 4.42
C PHE A 134 10.62 -21.89 3.92
N LEU A 135 9.98 -21.62 2.79
CA LEU A 135 8.98 -22.52 2.18
C LEU A 135 9.53 -23.33 1.00
N THR A 136 9.00 -24.54 0.85
CA THR A 136 9.20 -25.36 -0.34
C THR A 136 7.90 -26.13 -0.62
N PRO A 137 7.27 -25.99 -1.82
CA PRO A 137 7.66 -25.10 -2.92
C PRO A 137 7.48 -23.61 -2.60
N ASP A 138 8.11 -22.74 -3.41
CA ASP A 138 8.01 -21.29 -3.28
C ASP A 138 6.54 -20.83 -3.29
N GLU A 139 6.22 -19.85 -2.44
CA GLU A 139 4.88 -19.27 -2.32
C GLU A 139 4.49 -18.50 -3.57
N VAL A 140 5.44 -17.87 -4.23
CA VAL A 140 5.24 -17.12 -5.46
C VAL A 140 6.05 -17.70 -6.62
N VAL A 141 5.53 -17.53 -7.83
CA VAL A 141 6.23 -17.85 -9.08
C VAL A 141 5.95 -16.75 -10.09
N ARG A 142 6.71 -16.72 -11.17
CA ARG A 142 6.37 -15.88 -12.33
C ARG A 142 5.12 -16.42 -13.04
N LEU A 143 4.22 -15.54 -13.47
CA LEU A 143 2.97 -15.91 -14.15
C LEU A 143 3.24 -16.75 -15.42
N ASN A 144 4.35 -16.50 -16.14
CA ASN A 144 4.75 -17.30 -17.30
C ASN A 144 5.33 -18.66 -16.96
N SER A 145 5.48 -19.02 -15.69
CA SER A 145 5.98 -20.35 -15.28
C SER A 145 5.12 -21.47 -15.86
N THR A 146 5.77 -22.55 -16.31
CA THR A 146 5.10 -23.67 -17.01
C THR A 146 4.02 -24.34 -16.16
N GLY A 147 4.20 -24.38 -14.84
CA GLY A 147 3.25 -25.00 -13.90
C GLY A 147 2.10 -24.10 -13.47
N TYR A 148 2.12 -22.82 -13.81
CA TYR A 148 1.07 -21.87 -13.49
C TYR A 148 0.13 -21.75 -14.71
N VAL A 149 -0.95 -22.53 -14.69
CA VAL A 149 -1.88 -22.66 -15.82
C VAL A 149 -3.09 -21.77 -15.57
N LEU A 150 -3.41 -20.87 -16.51
CA LEU A 150 -4.61 -20.02 -16.45
C LEU A 150 -5.79 -20.75 -17.07
N ASP A 151 -6.98 -20.66 -16.46
CA ASP A 151 -8.23 -21.14 -17.04
C ASP A 151 -8.54 -20.36 -18.34
N LEU A 152 -8.62 -21.06 -19.45
CA LEU A 152 -8.88 -20.48 -20.78
C LEU A 152 -10.33 -20.00 -20.95
N THR A 153 -11.25 -20.39 -20.07
CA THR A 153 -12.63 -19.88 -20.07
C THR A 153 -12.72 -18.52 -19.43
N VAL A 154 -11.84 -18.24 -18.45
CA VAL A 154 -11.69 -16.95 -17.78
C VAL A 154 -10.70 -16.05 -18.53
N PHE A 155 -9.56 -16.62 -18.97
CA PHE A 155 -8.47 -15.94 -19.65
C PHE A 155 -8.26 -16.48 -21.08
N PRO A 156 -9.15 -16.17 -22.03
CA PRO A 156 -9.01 -16.66 -23.41
C PRO A 156 -7.75 -16.15 -24.11
N ASP A 157 -7.14 -15.09 -23.61
CA ASP A 157 -5.89 -14.47 -24.06
C ASP A 157 -4.67 -14.83 -23.20
N ALA A 158 -4.74 -15.91 -22.41
CA ALA A 158 -3.68 -16.36 -21.49
C ALA A 158 -2.28 -16.39 -22.12
N ALA A 159 -2.18 -16.73 -23.42
CA ALA A 159 -0.90 -16.74 -24.14
C ALA A 159 -0.30 -15.33 -24.27
N THR A 160 -1.13 -14.30 -24.42
CA THR A 160 -0.70 -12.89 -24.44
C THR A 160 -0.33 -12.43 -23.03
N LEU A 161 -1.18 -12.67 -22.03
CA LEU A 161 -0.91 -12.30 -20.63
C LEU A 161 0.41 -12.87 -20.11
N LYS A 162 0.85 -14.03 -20.64
CA LYS A 162 2.12 -14.68 -20.27
C LYS A 162 3.36 -14.15 -20.98
N LEU A 163 3.25 -13.16 -21.85
CA LEU A 163 4.42 -12.51 -22.43
C LEU A 163 5.14 -11.68 -21.37
N ASP A 164 6.46 -11.60 -21.47
CA ASP A 164 7.29 -10.80 -20.55
C ASP A 164 6.95 -9.29 -20.59
N SER A 165 6.47 -8.81 -21.74
CA SER A 165 6.00 -7.43 -21.93
C SER A 165 4.58 -7.15 -21.40
N GLU A 166 3.93 -8.16 -20.89
CA GLU A 166 2.60 -8.09 -20.28
C GLU A 166 2.73 -8.49 -18.79
N LEU A 167 1.95 -9.49 -18.36
CA LEU A 167 2.00 -9.96 -16.97
C LEU A 167 2.96 -11.15 -16.74
N GLY A 168 3.66 -11.62 -17.79
CA GLY A 168 4.42 -12.87 -17.72
C GLY A 168 5.46 -12.92 -16.61
N ARG A 169 6.07 -11.79 -16.28
CA ARG A 169 7.07 -11.68 -15.23
C ARG A 169 6.49 -11.35 -13.85
N LEU A 170 5.21 -10.99 -13.75
CA LEU A 170 4.56 -10.70 -12.48
C LEU A 170 4.71 -11.88 -11.50
N ASN A 171 5.12 -11.59 -10.27
CA ASN A 171 5.09 -12.56 -9.18
C ASN A 171 3.65 -12.81 -8.75
N VAL A 172 3.23 -14.06 -8.82
CA VAL A 172 1.86 -14.50 -8.52
C VAL A 172 1.86 -15.60 -7.47
N VAL A 173 0.79 -15.66 -6.69
CA VAL A 173 0.64 -16.66 -5.62
C VAL A 173 0.53 -18.07 -6.22
N ASN A 174 1.40 -18.96 -5.75
CA ASN A 174 1.48 -20.36 -6.21
C ASN A 174 1.13 -21.39 -5.13
N GLN A 175 0.90 -20.96 -3.89
CA GLN A 175 0.63 -21.88 -2.78
C GLN A 175 -0.68 -22.62 -2.97
N ALA A 176 -0.64 -23.94 -2.88
CA ALA A 176 -1.81 -24.80 -3.05
C ALA A 176 -2.95 -24.44 -2.08
N GLY A 177 -4.17 -24.29 -2.61
CA GLY A 177 -5.35 -23.85 -1.87
C GLY A 177 -5.45 -22.33 -1.67
N LEU A 178 -4.44 -21.54 -2.08
CA LEU A 178 -4.40 -20.07 -1.96
C LEU A 178 -4.09 -19.37 -3.29
N ARG A 179 -3.84 -20.11 -4.36
CA ARG A 179 -3.30 -19.62 -5.65
C ARG A 179 -4.34 -19.06 -6.62
N GLY A 180 -5.62 -18.97 -6.26
CA GLY A 180 -6.67 -18.44 -7.12
C GLY A 180 -7.35 -19.47 -8.04
N ASP A 181 -7.15 -20.77 -7.81
CA ASP A 181 -7.95 -21.88 -8.32
C ASP A 181 -9.24 -21.92 -7.48
N THR A 182 -10.35 -21.42 -8.00
CA THR A 182 -11.57 -21.18 -7.23
C THR A 182 -12.60 -22.32 -7.33
N ASP A 183 -12.49 -23.18 -8.34
CA ASP A 183 -13.37 -24.31 -8.54
C ASP A 183 -12.70 -25.68 -8.27
N GLY A 184 -11.38 -25.69 -8.07
CA GLY A 184 -10.62 -26.86 -7.64
C GLY A 184 -10.24 -27.81 -8.77
N ASP A 185 -10.27 -27.36 -10.03
CA ASP A 185 -9.93 -28.18 -11.18
C ASP A 185 -8.43 -28.19 -11.53
N GLY A 186 -7.66 -27.29 -10.91
CA GLY A 186 -6.20 -27.25 -10.94
C GLY A 186 -5.61 -26.14 -11.80
N ASP A 187 -6.42 -25.38 -12.52
CA ASP A 187 -5.97 -24.16 -13.20
C ASP A 187 -6.39 -22.89 -12.43
N ILE A 188 -6.06 -21.72 -12.92
CA ILE A 188 -6.15 -20.45 -12.21
C ILE A 188 -7.28 -19.62 -12.78
N ASP A 189 -8.29 -19.32 -11.95
CA ASP A 189 -9.43 -18.47 -12.26
C ASP A 189 -9.19 -17.00 -11.86
N ARG A 190 -8.28 -16.74 -10.92
CA ARG A 190 -7.93 -15.41 -10.44
C ARG A 190 -6.42 -15.26 -10.31
N ILE A 191 -5.85 -14.30 -11.02
CA ILE A 191 -4.43 -13.96 -10.87
C ILE A 191 -4.26 -13.18 -9.57
N LEU A 192 -3.64 -13.81 -8.57
CA LEU A 192 -3.38 -13.19 -7.27
C LEU A 192 -1.92 -12.78 -7.15
N THR A 193 -1.65 -11.52 -6.73
CA THR A 193 -0.33 -11.01 -6.39
C THR A 193 -0.28 -10.60 -4.93
N LEU A 194 0.92 -10.48 -4.36
CA LEU A 194 1.12 -9.99 -3.01
C LEU A 194 1.19 -8.46 -3.02
N GLY A 195 0.65 -7.85 -1.96
CA GLY A 195 0.63 -6.41 -1.77
C GLY A 195 -0.54 -5.69 -2.45
N GLY A 196 -1.10 -4.72 -1.72
CA GLY A 196 -2.17 -3.85 -2.21
C GLY A 196 -1.64 -2.64 -2.99
N ARG A 197 -0.33 -2.37 -2.98
CA ARG A 197 0.31 -1.17 -3.55
C ARG A 197 -0.33 0.14 -3.08
N SER A 198 -0.90 0.13 -1.87
CA SER A 198 -1.73 1.20 -1.32
C SER A 198 -1.59 1.30 0.19
N PHE A 199 -2.22 2.29 0.78
CA PHE A 199 -2.59 2.24 2.19
C PHE A 199 -4.10 2.21 2.31
N SER A 200 -4.59 1.65 3.41
CA SER A 200 -6.03 1.61 3.70
C SER A 200 -6.34 2.16 5.07
N ILE A 201 -7.57 2.63 5.26
CA ILE A 201 -8.10 3.02 6.57
C ILE A 201 -9.17 2.00 6.97
N LEU A 202 -9.02 1.45 8.16
CA LEU A 202 -9.94 0.50 8.75
C LEU A 202 -10.75 1.16 9.86
N ASP A 203 -11.99 0.73 10.05
CA ASP A 203 -12.74 1.05 11.26
C ASP A 203 -12.37 0.13 12.44
N GLY A 204 -12.96 0.37 13.61
CA GLY A 204 -12.68 -0.42 14.82
C GLY A 204 -13.11 -1.89 14.75
N THR A 205 -13.76 -2.33 13.67
CA THR A 205 -14.11 -3.73 13.40
C THR A 205 -13.17 -4.42 12.42
N GLY A 206 -12.17 -3.69 11.87
CA GLY A 206 -11.25 -4.18 10.84
C GLY A 206 -11.80 -4.07 9.42
N ALA A 207 -12.98 -3.43 9.22
CA ALA A 207 -13.52 -3.21 7.88
C ALA A 207 -12.82 -2.04 7.19
N ILE A 208 -12.44 -2.21 5.93
CA ILE A 208 -11.86 -1.16 5.11
C ILE A 208 -12.92 -0.10 4.80
N VAL A 209 -12.70 1.14 5.23
CA VAL A 209 -13.56 2.30 4.94
C VAL A 209 -12.99 3.19 3.84
N PHE A 210 -11.68 3.11 3.59
CA PHE A 210 -10.99 3.79 2.50
C PHE A 210 -9.79 2.95 2.05
N ASP A 211 -9.51 2.94 0.76
CA ASP A 211 -8.26 2.47 0.18
C ASP A 211 -7.73 3.53 -0.81
N SER A 212 -6.43 3.78 -0.79
CA SER A 212 -5.80 4.79 -1.66
C SER A 212 -5.78 4.41 -3.15
N ALA A 213 -6.31 3.24 -3.49
CA ALA A 213 -6.45 2.74 -4.87
C ALA A 213 -5.11 2.80 -5.65
N ASP A 214 -5.06 3.57 -6.74
CA ASP A 214 -3.90 3.77 -7.59
C ASP A 214 -3.14 5.08 -7.30
N ILE A 215 -3.53 5.82 -6.26
CA ILE A 215 -3.01 7.17 -5.99
C ILE A 215 -1.50 7.15 -5.79
N ILE A 216 -0.97 6.16 -5.06
CA ILE A 216 0.47 6.04 -4.77
C ILE A 216 1.25 5.84 -6.08
N GLU A 217 0.90 4.86 -6.88
CA GLU A 217 1.59 4.59 -8.16
C GLU A 217 1.55 5.80 -9.09
N ARG A 218 0.41 6.47 -9.20
CA ARG A 218 0.27 7.68 -10.01
C ARG A 218 1.14 8.84 -9.53
N ILE A 219 1.28 9.03 -8.23
CA ILE A 219 2.17 10.06 -7.66
C ILE A 219 3.62 9.68 -7.94
N VAL A 220 4.02 8.46 -7.59
CA VAL A 220 5.39 7.97 -7.72
C VAL A 220 5.87 8.01 -9.17
N ALA A 221 5.02 7.61 -10.12
CA ALA A 221 5.32 7.67 -11.56
C ALA A 221 5.70 9.07 -12.07
N THR A 222 5.27 10.13 -11.38
CA THR A 222 5.62 11.51 -11.75
C THR A 222 6.89 12.03 -11.08
N ILE A 223 7.41 11.34 -10.07
CA ILE A 223 8.48 11.85 -9.20
C ILE A 223 9.79 11.09 -9.41
N VAL A 224 9.74 9.75 -9.46
CA VAL A 224 10.95 8.94 -9.51
C VAL A 224 11.39 8.61 -10.93
N PRO A 225 12.71 8.36 -11.15
CA PRO A 225 13.18 7.85 -12.43
C PRO A 225 12.58 6.47 -12.77
N VAL A 226 12.42 6.17 -14.07
CA VAL A 226 11.93 4.88 -14.54
C VAL A 226 12.65 3.68 -13.89
N ALA A 227 13.95 3.75 -13.71
CA ALA A 227 14.74 2.68 -13.09
C ALA A 227 14.43 2.43 -11.60
N VAL A 228 13.77 3.36 -10.93
CA VAL A 228 13.30 3.20 -9.54
C VAL A 228 11.85 2.73 -9.53
N PHE A 229 11.02 3.32 -10.40
CA PHE A 229 9.61 2.97 -10.48
C PHE A 229 9.40 1.52 -10.94
N ASP A 230 10.06 1.18 -12.05
CA ASP A 230 9.79 -0.03 -12.80
C ASP A 230 10.61 -1.26 -12.34
N ASP A 231 11.60 -1.06 -11.47
CA ASP A 231 12.41 -2.14 -10.90
C ASP A 231 11.55 -3.18 -10.14
N ARG A 232 10.41 -2.74 -9.63
CA ARG A 232 9.51 -3.56 -8.81
C ARG A 232 8.09 -3.69 -9.37
N SER A 233 7.81 -3.19 -10.57
CA SER A 233 6.50 -3.28 -11.21
C SER A 233 6.03 -4.73 -11.40
N ASP A 234 6.94 -5.63 -11.75
CA ASP A 234 6.70 -7.08 -11.88
C ASP A 234 6.62 -7.84 -10.54
N ASN A 235 6.58 -7.11 -9.42
CA ASN A 235 6.48 -7.66 -8.07
C ASN A 235 5.44 -6.86 -7.25
N LYS A 236 5.87 -6.15 -6.20
CA LYS A 236 5.00 -5.46 -5.24
C LYS A 236 4.87 -3.93 -5.50
N GLY A 237 5.53 -3.40 -6.54
CA GLY A 237 5.51 -1.99 -6.93
C GLY A 237 6.19 -1.06 -5.93
N PRO A 238 5.54 0.03 -5.47
CA PRO A 238 6.14 1.05 -4.59
C PRO A 238 6.43 0.56 -3.16
N GLU A 239 5.84 -0.56 -2.75
CA GLU A 239 5.94 -1.19 -1.43
C GLU A 239 5.71 -0.17 -0.30
N PRO A 240 4.43 0.20 -0.04
CA PRO A 240 4.07 0.97 1.14
C PRO A 240 4.29 0.12 2.39
N GLU A 241 5.23 0.52 3.24
CA GLU A 241 5.70 -0.25 4.39
C GLU A 241 5.40 0.48 5.70
N GLY A 242 6.03 1.62 5.96
CA GLY A 242 5.84 2.39 7.19
C GLY A 242 4.56 3.22 7.22
N ILE A 243 3.90 3.28 8.39
CA ILE A 243 2.79 4.18 8.68
C ILE A 243 3.06 4.93 9.99
N GLU A 244 2.84 6.24 9.97
CA GLU A 244 2.86 7.08 11.17
C GLU A 244 1.75 8.12 11.10
N ILE A 245 1.00 8.31 12.16
CA ILE A 245 -0.05 9.34 12.28
C ILE A 245 0.51 10.61 12.88
N ALA A 246 0.27 11.74 12.22
CA ALA A 246 0.73 13.06 12.62
C ALA A 246 -0.44 14.02 12.79
N GLU A 247 -0.55 14.65 13.98
CA GLU A 247 -1.51 15.73 14.21
C GLU A 247 -0.83 17.09 14.06
N ILE A 248 -1.23 17.87 13.05
CA ILE A 248 -0.63 19.16 12.73
C ILE A 248 -1.72 20.20 12.46
N GLY A 249 -1.74 21.25 13.25
CA GLY A 249 -2.68 22.37 13.06
C GLY A 249 -4.16 21.98 13.15
N GLY A 250 -4.48 20.94 13.91
CA GLY A 250 -5.84 20.43 14.09
C GLY A 250 -6.34 19.55 12.95
N ARG A 251 -5.43 19.07 12.09
CA ARG A 251 -5.68 18.07 11.05
C ARG A 251 -4.83 16.83 11.32
N THR A 252 -5.32 15.69 10.89
CA THR A 252 -4.64 14.39 11.00
C THR A 252 -4.08 13.97 9.67
N TYR A 253 -2.82 13.56 9.66
CA TYR A 253 -2.11 13.13 8.46
C TYR A 253 -1.60 11.70 8.67
N ALA A 254 -1.69 10.88 7.62
CA ALA A 254 -0.96 9.63 7.51
C ALA A 254 0.35 9.88 6.73
N LEU A 255 1.47 9.53 7.34
CA LEU A 255 2.79 9.52 6.71
C LEU A 255 3.07 8.09 6.28
N VAL A 256 3.12 7.86 4.97
CA VAL A 256 3.23 6.53 4.35
C VAL A 256 4.63 6.37 3.79
N GLY A 257 5.46 5.55 4.40
CA GLY A 257 6.77 5.19 3.91
C GLY A 257 6.66 4.28 2.68
N LEU A 258 7.37 4.62 1.61
CA LEU A 258 7.42 3.82 0.38
C LEU A 258 8.85 3.29 0.22
N GLU A 259 9.05 2.04 0.60
CA GLU A 259 10.37 1.41 0.67
C GLU A 259 11.11 1.52 -0.68
N ARG A 260 10.50 1.03 -1.75
CA ARG A 260 11.15 0.95 -3.06
C ARG A 260 11.14 2.25 -3.85
N SER A 261 10.34 3.23 -3.41
CA SER A 261 10.32 4.56 -4.02
C SER A 261 11.18 5.57 -3.27
N HIS A 262 11.78 5.17 -2.15
CA HIS A 262 12.73 5.94 -1.34
C HIS A 262 12.18 7.29 -0.89
N MET A 263 10.91 7.31 -0.43
CA MET A 263 10.25 8.52 0.04
C MET A 263 9.13 8.19 1.03
N THR A 264 8.65 9.21 1.72
CA THR A 264 7.41 9.15 2.51
C THR A 264 6.39 10.10 1.90
N LEU A 265 5.19 9.62 1.62
CA LEU A 265 4.06 10.45 1.21
C LEU A 265 3.22 10.84 2.43
N ALA A 266 2.67 12.05 2.41
CA ALA A 266 1.74 12.54 3.42
C ALA A 266 0.34 12.67 2.83
N PHE A 267 -0.65 12.15 3.55
CA PHE A 267 -2.07 12.24 3.19
C PHE A 267 -2.86 12.84 4.34
N ASP A 268 -3.73 13.78 4.06
CA ASP A 268 -4.70 14.28 5.03
C ASP A 268 -5.83 13.26 5.19
N VAL A 269 -5.91 12.69 6.37
CA VAL A 269 -6.89 11.65 6.76
C VAL A 269 -7.84 12.16 7.85
N THR A 270 -7.96 13.47 8.01
CA THR A 270 -8.85 14.12 9.00
C THR A 270 -10.29 13.59 8.86
N ASP A 271 -10.76 13.46 7.63
CA ASP A 271 -11.96 12.69 7.29
C ASP A 271 -11.53 11.37 6.64
N PRO A 272 -11.77 10.22 7.29
CA PRO A 272 -11.32 8.93 6.78
C PRO A 272 -11.98 8.52 5.45
N THR A 273 -13.02 9.25 5.01
CA THR A 273 -13.74 8.99 3.74
C THR A 273 -13.41 10.01 2.63
N ASP A 274 -12.69 11.10 2.96
CA ASP A 274 -12.28 12.15 2.02
C ASP A 274 -10.78 12.45 2.18
N VAL A 275 -9.98 11.49 1.78
CA VAL A 275 -8.53 11.52 1.93
C VAL A 275 -7.88 12.25 0.77
N THR A 276 -6.93 13.15 1.06
CA THR A 276 -6.25 13.94 0.05
C THR A 276 -4.73 13.92 0.21
N TYR A 277 -4.01 13.90 -0.92
CA TYR A 277 -2.55 14.02 -0.90
C TYR A 277 -2.13 15.40 -0.37
N ALA A 278 -1.18 15.41 0.58
CA ALA A 278 -0.74 16.63 1.27
C ALA A 278 0.72 17.00 1.01
N GLY A 279 1.56 16.06 0.58
CA GLY A 279 2.97 16.32 0.32
C GLY A 279 3.87 15.10 0.45
N LEU A 280 5.17 15.33 0.43
CA LEU A 280 6.16 14.27 0.54
C LEU A 280 7.38 14.70 1.37
N ALA A 281 8.08 13.71 1.93
CA ALA A 281 9.41 13.84 2.50
C ALA A 281 10.36 12.92 1.71
N GLN A 282 11.39 13.51 1.11
CA GLN A 282 12.43 12.79 0.38
C GLN A 282 13.75 13.55 0.50
N ARG A 283 14.84 12.81 0.60
CA ARG A 283 16.19 13.38 0.59
C ARG A 283 17.08 12.55 -0.34
N PRO A 284 17.84 13.20 -1.24
CA PRO A 284 18.77 12.48 -2.10
C PRO A 284 19.78 11.62 -1.32
N GLY A 285 19.82 10.34 -1.62
CA GLY A 285 20.70 9.38 -0.97
C GLY A 285 20.09 8.60 0.19
N ASP A 286 18.88 8.93 0.63
CA ASP A 286 18.10 8.09 1.53
C ASP A 286 17.45 6.97 0.71
N LEU A 287 17.61 5.72 1.16
CA LEU A 287 17.12 4.54 0.46
C LEU A 287 16.39 3.62 1.44
N ASN A 288 15.25 3.10 1.00
CA ASN A 288 14.39 2.17 1.71
C ASN A 288 13.97 2.72 3.09
N PRO A 289 13.04 3.69 3.13
CA PRO A 289 12.44 4.12 4.40
C PRO A 289 11.60 2.98 4.95
N GLU A 290 11.94 2.57 6.16
CA GLU A 290 11.33 1.46 6.90
C GLU A 290 10.35 1.99 7.95
N GLY A 291 10.86 2.55 9.01
CA GLY A 291 10.07 3.08 10.12
C GLY A 291 10.01 4.59 10.15
N GLY A 292 8.93 5.12 10.70
CA GLY A 292 8.72 6.55 10.91
C GLY A 292 8.36 6.89 12.36
N LEU A 293 8.70 8.12 12.77
CA LEU A 293 8.27 8.68 14.05
C LEU A 293 7.93 10.16 13.88
N PHE A 294 6.72 10.53 14.23
CA PHE A 294 6.32 11.93 14.32
C PHE A 294 6.58 12.50 15.73
N ILE A 295 7.21 13.66 15.79
CA ILE A 295 7.47 14.39 17.02
C ILE A 295 6.72 15.72 16.96
N GLY A 296 5.68 15.84 17.77
CA GLY A 296 4.88 17.07 17.86
C GLY A 296 5.71 18.29 18.28
N ALA A 297 5.25 19.50 17.94
CA ALA A 297 5.98 20.74 18.25
C ALA A 297 6.29 20.91 19.74
N ALA A 298 5.43 20.42 20.62
CA ALA A 298 5.61 20.53 22.08
C ALA A 298 6.76 19.67 22.60
N ASP A 299 7.01 18.54 21.97
CA ASP A 299 8.03 17.55 22.36
C ASP A 299 9.32 17.69 21.54
N SER A 300 9.28 18.51 20.48
CA SER A 300 10.40 18.73 19.58
C SER A 300 11.43 19.70 20.21
N PRO A 301 12.74 19.38 20.14
CA PRO A 301 13.78 20.27 20.62
C PRO A 301 13.90 21.58 19.81
N THR A 302 13.29 21.65 18.64
CA THR A 302 13.27 22.85 17.78
C THR A 302 12.02 23.68 17.98
N GLY A 303 11.03 23.20 18.74
CA GLY A 303 9.70 23.80 18.88
C GLY A 303 8.85 23.73 17.61
N ARG A 304 9.22 22.89 16.64
CA ARG A 304 8.50 22.64 15.38
C ARG A 304 8.26 21.15 15.20
N PRO A 305 7.16 20.74 14.56
CA PRO A 305 6.93 19.33 14.31
C PRO A 305 8.06 18.73 13.46
N LEU A 306 8.48 17.51 13.81
CA LEU A 306 9.49 16.77 13.09
C LEU A 306 8.94 15.39 12.67
N TYR A 307 9.36 14.92 11.51
CA TYR A 307 9.24 13.55 11.10
C TYR A 307 10.64 12.93 10.99
N VAL A 308 10.82 11.79 11.62
CA VAL A 308 12.07 11.04 11.63
C VAL A 308 11.83 9.75 10.86
N ALA A 309 12.62 9.50 9.82
CA ALA A 309 12.57 8.27 9.03
C ALA A 309 13.87 7.48 9.19
N THR A 310 13.75 6.17 9.40
CA THR A 310 14.88 5.24 9.29
C THR A 310 14.97 4.77 7.85
N ASN A 311 16.20 4.72 7.31
CA ASN A 311 16.44 4.30 5.93
C ASN A 311 17.38 3.10 5.93
N GLU A 312 16.83 1.91 5.73
CA GLU A 312 17.52 0.63 5.88
C GLU A 312 18.72 0.51 4.93
N ALA A 313 18.49 0.62 3.64
CA ALA A 313 19.53 0.38 2.65
C ALA A 313 20.64 1.45 2.64
N SER A 314 20.34 2.69 3.02
CA SER A 314 21.35 3.75 3.17
C SER A 314 21.97 3.81 4.57
N ASN A 315 21.50 2.99 5.52
CA ASN A 315 22.01 2.90 6.90
C ASN A 315 22.07 4.26 7.62
N ASN A 316 21.03 5.08 7.46
CA ASN A 316 20.96 6.39 8.09
C ASN A 316 19.56 6.70 8.65
N ILE A 317 19.48 7.81 9.38
CA ILE A 317 18.22 8.36 9.88
C ILE A 317 18.10 9.78 9.31
N SER A 318 16.96 10.09 8.71
CA SER A 318 16.64 11.43 8.22
C SER A 318 15.64 12.11 9.14
N VAL A 319 15.84 13.41 9.38
CA VAL A 319 14.94 14.24 10.18
C VAL A 319 14.42 15.37 9.31
N PHE A 320 13.11 15.42 9.15
CA PHE A 320 12.41 16.42 8.36
C PHE A 320 11.64 17.37 9.28
N GLU A 321 11.75 18.66 9.05
CA GLU A 321 10.84 19.62 9.68
C GLU A 321 9.52 19.61 8.90
N VAL A 322 8.42 19.27 9.58
CA VAL A 322 7.09 19.24 8.93
C VAL A 322 6.48 20.65 9.00
N ARG A 323 6.06 21.15 7.84
CA ARG A 323 5.43 22.46 7.72
C ARG A 323 4.08 22.31 7.03
N GLN A 324 3.04 22.84 7.66
CA GLN A 324 1.79 23.00 6.98
C GLN A 324 1.96 24.07 5.88
N ALA A 325 1.66 23.69 4.63
CA ALA A 325 1.62 24.68 3.56
C ALA A 325 0.56 25.76 3.91
N PRO A 326 0.85 27.04 3.65
CA PRO A 326 -0.18 28.07 3.80
C PRO A 326 -1.36 27.72 2.90
N ALA A 327 -2.59 27.98 3.37
CA ALA A 327 -3.79 27.71 2.60
C ALA A 327 -3.68 28.39 1.24
N PHE A 328 -3.62 27.60 0.17
CA PHE A 328 -3.55 28.12 -1.19
C PHE A 328 -4.95 28.50 -1.63
N THR A 329 -5.17 29.79 -1.92
CA THR A 329 -6.39 30.26 -2.53
C THR A 329 -6.15 30.40 -4.04
N LEU A 330 -6.63 29.46 -4.83
CA LEU A 330 -6.64 29.62 -6.29
C LEU A 330 -7.65 30.70 -6.67
N GLN A 331 -7.17 31.89 -6.98
CA GLN A 331 -7.98 32.92 -7.63
C GLN A 331 -8.00 32.63 -9.14
N ILE A 332 -9.09 32.04 -9.64
CA ILE A 332 -9.31 31.90 -11.08
C ILE A 332 -9.76 33.28 -11.58
N LEU A 333 -8.85 34.06 -12.15
CA LEU A 333 -9.15 35.26 -12.88
C LEU A 333 -9.59 34.83 -14.29
N HIS A 334 -10.89 34.81 -14.53
CA HIS A 334 -11.43 34.59 -15.88
C HIS A 334 -11.23 35.84 -16.73
N ALA A 335 -10.35 35.76 -17.72
CA ALA A 335 -10.25 36.77 -18.79
C ALA A 335 -10.94 36.22 -20.02
N SER A 336 -12.09 36.82 -20.39
CA SER A 336 -12.91 36.36 -21.50
C SER A 336 -12.38 36.69 -22.91
N ASP A 337 -11.31 37.48 -23.00
CA ASP A 337 -10.81 38.02 -24.28
C ASP A 337 -9.31 37.78 -24.47
N PHE A 338 -8.87 36.51 -24.41
CA PHE A 338 -7.58 36.13 -25.00
C PHE A 338 -7.80 35.92 -26.50
N GLU A 339 -7.67 36.99 -27.28
CA GLU A 339 -7.59 36.88 -28.74
C GLU A 339 -6.34 36.06 -29.11
N ALA A 340 -6.52 35.12 -30.03
CA ALA A 340 -5.45 34.23 -30.49
C ALA A 340 -4.33 35.03 -31.18
N GLY A 341 -3.14 35.07 -30.55
CA GLY A 341 -1.93 35.70 -31.06
C GLY A 341 -0.72 35.51 -30.19
N ILE A 342 0.46 35.89 -30.67
CA ILE A 342 1.76 35.75 -29.96
C ILE A 342 1.72 36.48 -28.61
N GLU A 343 0.98 37.57 -28.48
CA GLU A 343 0.81 38.30 -27.22
C GLU A 343 0.00 37.51 -26.17
N ALA A 344 -1.01 36.73 -26.59
CA ALA A 344 -1.82 35.92 -25.73
C ALA A 344 -0.97 34.78 -25.07
N THR A 345 -0.06 34.17 -25.84
CA THR A 345 0.86 33.16 -25.35
C THR A 345 1.85 33.73 -24.34
N GLN A 346 2.30 34.96 -24.55
CA GLN A 346 3.24 35.63 -23.60
C GLN A 346 2.52 36.06 -22.33
N ARG A 347 1.28 36.52 -22.42
CA ARG A 347 0.45 36.89 -21.26
C ARG A 347 0.03 35.69 -20.44
N ALA A 348 -0.27 34.55 -21.10
CA ALA A 348 -0.54 33.28 -20.41
C ALA A 348 0.66 32.77 -19.62
N LYS A 349 1.90 32.89 -20.15
CA LYS A 349 3.13 32.57 -19.40
C LYS A 349 3.35 33.47 -18.19
N ASN A 350 3.05 34.80 -18.34
CA ASN A 350 3.15 35.73 -17.22
C ASN A 350 2.05 35.48 -16.18
N PHE A 351 0.88 34.98 -16.59
CA PHE A 351 -0.20 34.61 -15.68
C PHE A 351 0.15 33.34 -14.88
N ALA A 352 0.76 32.33 -15.52
CA ALA A 352 1.26 31.14 -14.83
C ALA A 352 2.35 31.47 -13.81
N ALA A 353 3.24 32.45 -14.11
CA ALA A 353 4.28 32.90 -13.19
C ALA A 353 3.78 33.71 -11.99
N ILE A 354 2.52 34.13 -11.95
CA ILE A 354 1.89 34.82 -10.80
C ILE A 354 1.24 33.79 -9.86
N VAL A 355 1.04 32.56 -10.31
CA VAL A 355 0.37 31.48 -9.57
C VAL A 355 1.41 30.51 -8.95
N ASP A 356 2.68 30.57 -9.37
CA ASP A 356 3.85 29.93 -8.74
C ASP A 356 4.39 30.89 -7.66
#